data_d63536bdc4c2b6fed9f72522ad32f5c5
#
_entry.id   d63536bdc4c2b6fed9f72522ad32f5c5
#
_cell.length_a   1.000
_cell.length_b   1.000
_cell.length_c   1.000
_cell.angle_alpha   90.00
_cell.angle_beta   90.00
_cell.angle_gamma   90.00
#
_symmetry.space_group_name_H-M   'P 1'
#
loop_
_entity.id
_entity.type
_entity.pdbx_description
1 polymer ?
#
loop_
_entity_poly.entity_id
_entity_poly.type
_entity_poly.pdbx_seq_one_letter_code
_entity_poly.pdbx_strand_id
1 'polypeptide(L)'
;HGADLVAHSLTKYINGHGDAMGGAVIGAKALISQIKADALVDVGGAISPFNAWMITRGSVTLPLRLRQHTDNAQRVAEFLENDPFVAYVYYPGLASHPQHETAKRQFGDYGYGGMMAFAVEGDKETQNRFVSNLKVITSAVSLGHDESLIVHVGPQGRGGWERYPE
;
A
#
# COMPACT_ATOMS: atom_id res chain seq x y z
N HIS A 1 -2.83 -10.36 -16.29
CA HIS A 1 -1.39 -10.54 -16.01
C HIS A 1 -1.03 -12.01 -15.70
N GLY A 2 -1.98 -12.96 -15.77
CA GLY A 2 -1.70 -14.40 -15.67
C GLY A 2 -1.61 -14.96 -14.24
N ALA A 3 -2.05 -14.24 -13.22
CA ALA A 3 -2.13 -14.78 -11.86
C ALA A 3 -3.34 -15.75 -11.73
N ASP A 4 -3.12 -16.92 -11.13
CA ASP A 4 -4.18 -17.91 -10.88
C ASP A 4 -5.07 -17.51 -9.70
N LEU A 5 -4.47 -16.87 -8.69
CA LEU A 5 -5.12 -16.37 -7.48
C LEU A 5 -4.64 -14.97 -7.18
N VAL A 6 -5.56 -14.13 -6.71
CA VAL A 6 -5.26 -12.78 -6.21
C VAL A 6 -5.74 -12.70 -4.77
N ALA A 7 -4.82 -12.39 -3.85
CA ALA A 7 -5.14 -12.14 -2.45
C ALA A 7 -5.17 -10.64 -2.18
N HIS A 8 -6.24 -10.18 -1.57
CA HIS A 8 -6.41 -8.77 -1.19
C HIS A 8 -6.58 -8.59 0.30
N SER A 9 -5.88 -7.60 0.86
CA SER A 9 -6.24 -7.04 2.16
C SER A 9 -7.42 -6.09 1.99
N LEU A 10 -8.60 -6.53 2.34
CA LEU A 10 -9.80 -5.68 2.33
C LEU A 10 -9.71 -4.57 3.40
N THR A 11 -8.90 -4.79 4.43
CA THR A 11 -8.57 -3.84 5.51
C THR A 11 -8.03 -2.50 4.99
N LYS A 12 -7.36 -2.50 3.84
CA LYS A 12 -6.61 -1.36 3.29
C LYS A 12 -7.50 -0.51 2.38
N TYR A 13 -7.09 -0.24 1.16
CA TYR A 13 -7.79 0.63 0.21
C TYR A 13 -9.25 0.25 -0.02
N ILE A 14 -9.60 -1.04 -0.01
CA ILE A 14 -10.97 -1.47 -0.33
C ILE A 14 -11.93 -0.97 0.74
N ASN A 15 -11.65 -1.20 2.01
CA ASN A 15 -12.40 -0.59 3.11
C ASN A 15 -12.16 0.93 3.18
N GLY A 16 -10.90 1.34 3.26
CA GLY A 16 -10.43 2.71 3.13
C GLY A 16 -10.76 3.67 4.28
N HIS A 17 -11.20 3.15 5.44
CA HIS A 17 -11.60 3.96 6.60
C HIS A 17 -10.89 3.56 7.90
N GLY A 18 -9.99 2.57 7.88
CA GLY A 18 -9.22 2.15 9.05
C GLY A 18 -10.02 1.46 10.15
N ASP A 19 -11.28 1.11 9.94
CA ASP A 19 -12.26 0.70 10.95
C ASP A 19 -12.74 -0.77 10.84
N ALA A 20 -12.29 -1.52 9.82
CA ALA A 20 -12.63 -2.92 9.64
C ALA A 20 -11.46 -3.74 9.07
N MET A 21 -11.41 -5.01 9.44
CA MET A 21 -10.40 -5.95 8.98
C MET A 21 -11.02 -7.05 8.13
N GLY A 22 -10.36 -7.41 7.03
CA GLY A 22 -10.79 -8.49 6.17
C GLY A 22 -9.78 -8.84 5.09
N GLY A 23 -9.96 -10.01 4.52
CA GLY A 23 -9.21 -10.49 3.37
C GLY A 23 -10.12 -11.08 2.32
N ALA A 24 -9.66 -11.13 1.08
CA ALA A 24 -10.33 -11.81 -0.01
C ALA A 24 -9.32 -12.58 -0.85
N VAL A 25 -9.73 -13.74 -1.31
CA VAL A 25 -9.00 -14.50 -2.34
C VAL A 25 -9.92 -14.62 -3.55
N ILE A 26 -9.41 -14.24 -4.70
CA ILE A 26 -10.13 -14.17 -5.97
C ILE A 26 -9.43 -15.09 -6.96
N GLY A 27 -10.19 -15.94 -7.67
CA GLY A 27 -9.63 -16.85 -8.66
C GLY A 27 -10.70 -17.75 -9.29
N ALA A 28 -10.24 -18.74 -10.04
CA ALA A 28 -11.12 -19.71 -10.68
C ALA A 28 -11.96 -20.48 -9.65
N LYS A 29 -13.24 -20.75 -9.97
CA LYS A 29 -14.19 -21.41 -9.08
C LYS A 29 -13.64 -22.72 -8.48
N ALA A 30 -12.94 -23.52 -9.27
CA ALA A 30 -12.38 -24.79 -8.80
C ALA A 30 -11.37 -24.57 -7.66
N LEU A 31 -10.42 -23.64 -7.83
CA LEU A 31 -9.42 -23.31 -6.80
C LEU A 31 -10.07 -22.72 -5.54
N ILE A 32 -11.02 -21.80 -5.72
CA ILE A 32 -11.74 -21.19 -4.59
C ILE A 32 -12.57 -22.24 -3.84
N SER A 33 -13.14 -23.23 -4.53
CA SER A 33 -13.87 -24.32 -3.87
C SER A 33 -12.96 -25.20 -3.02
N GLN A 34 -11.73 -25.50 -3.48
CA GLN A 34 -10.73 -26.20 -2.66
C GLN A 34 -10.35 -25.40 -1.43
N ILE A 35 -10.01 -24.12 -1.59
CA ILE A 35 -9.66 -23.24 -0.48
C ILE A 35 -10.79 -23.18 0.56
N LYS A 36 -12.06 -23.14 0.11
CA LYS A 36 -13.20 -23.14 1.03
C LYS A 36 -13.34 -24.46 1.78
N ALA A 37 -13.16 -25.59 1.09
CA ALA A 37 -13.28 -26.91 1.71
C ALA A 37 -12.21 -27.14 2.78
N ASP A 38 -10.98 -26.72 2.52
CA ASP A 38 -9.84 -26.98 3.39
C ASP A 38 -9.66 -25.86 4.44
N ALA A 39 -9.36 -24.65 3.97
CA ALA A 39 -8.96 -23.56 4.88
C ALA A 39 -10.14 -22.92 5.61
N LEU A 40 -11.28 -22.71 4.98
CA LEU A 40 -12.42 -22.05 5.62
C LEU A 40 -13.06 -22.98 6.69
N VAL A 41 -13.15 -24.27 6.40
CA VAL A 41 -13.76 -25.26 7.31
C VAL A 41 -12.81 -25.57 8.47
N ASP A 42 -11.55 -25.87 8.17
CA ASP A 42 -10.60 -26.37 9.17
C ASP A 42 -9.89 -25.27 9.97
N VAL A 43 -9.63 -24.12 9.35
CA VAL A 43 -8.93 -22.99 9.98
C VAL A 43 -9.90 -21.93 10.50
N GLY A 44 -11.14 -21.92 10.00
CA GLY A 44 -12.17 -20.98 10.44
C GLY A 44 -11.95 -19.52 10.01
N GLY A 45 -11.26 -19.30 8.90
CA GLY A 45 -10.94 -17.96 8.37
C GLY A 45 -12.13 -17.18 7.80
N ALA A 46 -13.31 -17.26 8.43
CA ALA A 46 -14.51 -16.57 8.00
C ALA A 46 -14.54 -15.12 8.49
N ILE A 47 -14.87 -14.20 7.58
CA ILE A 47 -15.07 -12.78 7.94
C ILE A 47 -16.37 -12.63 8.75
N SER A 48 -16.38 -11.78 9.78
CA SER A 48 -17.60 -11.48 10.50
C SER A 48 -18.59 -10.70 9.61
N PRO A 49 -19.92 -10.92 9.78
CA PRO A 49 -20.93 -10.16 9.03
C PRO A 49 -20.82 -8.64 9.19
N PHE A 50 -20.43 -8.17 10.38
CA PHE A 50 -20.22 -6.76 10.65
C PHE A 50 -19.06 -6.18 9.83
N ASN A 51 -17.89 -6.83 9.83
CA ASN A 51 -16.76 -6.41 9.01
C ASN A 51 -17.08 -6.48 7.52
N ALA A 52 -17.79 -7.51 7.07
CA ALA A 52 -18.22 -7.63 5.67
C ALA A 52 -19.12 -6.46 5.25
N TRP A 53 -20.04 -6.05 6.13
CA TRP A 53 -20.91 -4.90 5.90
C TRP A 53 -20.11 -3.60 5.83
N MET A 54 -19.22 -3.34 6.80
CA MET A 54 -18.36 -2.15 6.84
C MET A 54 -17.50 -2.04 5.58
N ILE A 55 -16.84 -3.12 5.20
CA ILE A 55 -15.98 -3.17 4.01
C ILE A 55 -16.80 -2.94 2.72
N THR A 56 -17.97 -3.57 2.61
CA THR A 56 -18.86 -3.37 1.46
C THR A 56 -19.26 -1.90 1.36
N ARG A 57 -19.63 -1.27 2.47
CA ARG A 57 -19.97 0.15 2.53
C ARG A 57 -18.77 1.03 2.15
N GLY A 58 -17.59 0.76 2.70
CA GLY A 58 -16.36 1.50 2.40
C GLY A 58 -15.92 1.39 0.93
N SER A 59 -16.16 0.23 0.31
CA SER A 59 -15.77 -0.01 -1.08
C SER A 59 -16.53 0.85 -2.11
N VAL A 60 -17.68 1.40 -1.77
CA VAL A 60 -18.49 2.25 -2.66
C VAL A 60 -17.70 3.49 -3.14
N THR A 61 -16.86 4.05 -2.28
CA THR A 61 -16.05 5.24 -2.60
C THR A 61 -14.65 4.89 -3.12
N LEU A 62 -14.32 3.61 -3.26
CA LEU A 62 -12.98 3.16 -3.66
C LEU A 62 -12.45 3.86 -4.92
N PRO A 63 -13.19 3.97 -6.04
CA PRO A 63 -12.67 4.60 -7.25
C PRO A 63 -12.31 6.07 -7.06
N LEU A 64 -13.11 6.81 -6.28
CA LEU A 64 -12.86 8.22 -5.98
C LEU A 64 -11.62 8.37 -5.10
N ARG A 65 -11.52 7.57 -4.06
CA ARG A 65 -10.39 7.60 -3.13
C ARG A 65 -9.09 7.20 -3.81
N LEU A 66 -9.07 6.13 -4.62
CA LEU A 66 -7.88 5.70 -5.34
C LEU A 66 -7.36 6.78 -6.31
N ARG A 67 -8.26 7.47 -7.02
CA ARG A 67 -7.86 8.59 -7.87
C ARG A 67 -7.19 9.68 -7.05
N GLN A 68 -7.80 10.10 -5.94
CA GLN A 68 -7.24 11.14 -5.07
C GLN A 68 -5.91 10.70 -4.43
N HIS A 69 -5.79 9.43 -3.98
CA HIS A 69 -4.53 8.89 -3.48
C HIS A 69 -3.42 8.96 -4.54
N THR A 70 -3.72 8.56 -5.76
CA THR A 70 -2.76 8.59 -6.87
C THR A 70 -2.31 10.02 -7.20
N ASP A 71 -3.26 10.95 -7.32
CA ASP A 71 -2.97 12.35 -7.62
C ASP A 71 -2.13 13.00 -6.51
N ASN A 72 -2.47 12.74 -5.25
CA ASN A 72 -1.71 13.23 -4.11
C ASN A 72 -0.30 12.63 -4.07
N ALA A 73 -0.18 11.32 -4.27
CA ALA A 73 1.12 10.64 -4.24
C ALA A 73 2.04 11.13 -5.36
N GLN A 74 1.52 11.34 -6.56
CA GLN A 74 2.29 11.90 -7.68
C GLN A 74 2.87 13.27 -7.30
N ARG A 75 2.02 14.19 -6.82
CA ARG A 75 2.44 15.54 -6.42
C ARG A 75 3.46 15.53 -5.28
N VAL A 76 3.28 14.67 -4.29
CA VAL A 76 4.22 14.52 -3.16
C VAL A 76 5.55 13.94 -3.65
N ALA A 77 5.51 12.93 -4.51
CA ALA A 77 6.71 12.33 -5.07
C ALA A 77 7.53 13.33 -5.91
N GLU A 78 6.87 14.11 -6.76
CA GLU A 78 7.51 15.18 -7.54
C GLU A 78 8.09 16.28 -6.65
N PHE A 79 7.40 16.66 -5.59
CA PHE A 79 7.90 17.61 -4.61
C PHE A 79 9.18 17.09 -3.93
N LEU A 80 9.14 15.85 -3.42
CA LEU A 80 10.28 15.23 -2.75
C LEU A 80 11.47 15.01 -3.69
N GLU A 81 11.24 14.62 -4.94
CA GLU A 81 12.30 14.41 -5.93
C GLU A 81 13.10 15.70 -6.22
N ASN A 82 12.46 16.85 -6.09
CA ASN A 82 13.09 18.15 -6.31
C ASN A 82 13.65 18.81 -5.03
N ASP A 83 13.52 18.16 -3.88
CA ASP A 83 14.02 18.71 -2.61
C ASP A 83 15.49 18.29 -2.41
N PRO A 84 16.42 19.27 -2.18
CA PRO A 84 17.85 18.97 -2.02
C PRO A 84 18.21 18.18 -0.76
N PHE A 85 17.29 18.07 0.20
CA PHE A 85 17.48 17.25 1.40
C PHE A 85 16.95 15.83 1.27
N VAL A 86 16.41 15.44 0.10
CA VAL A 86 15.93 14.10 -0.19
C VAL A 86 16.96 13.36 -1.04
N ALA A 87 17.45 12.24 -0.50
CA ALA A 87 18.47 11.42 -1.16
C ALA A 87 17.93 10.65 -2.37
N TYR A 88 16.71 10.10 -2.23
CA TYR A 88 16.01 9.40 -3.30
C TYR A 88 14.50 9.32 -3.04
N VAL A 89 13.75 9.12 -4.10
CA VAL A 89 12.31 8.80 -4.07
C VAL A 89 12.03 7.61 -4.97
N TYR A 90 11.42 6.57 -4.45
CA TYR A 90 10.92 5.43 -5.22
C TYR A 90 9.39 5.50 -5.29
N TYR A 91 8.89 6.01 -6.40
CA TYR A 91 7.47 6.01 -6.74
C TYR A 91 7.30 5.67 -8.22
N PRO A 92 6.52 4.63 -8.56
CA PRO A 92 6.41 4.17 -9.96
C PRO A 92 5.89 5.20 -10.95
N GLY A 93 5.24 6.26 -10.45
CA GLY A 93 4.77 7.38 -11.27
C GLY A 93 5.85 8.37 -11.70
N LEU A 94 7.04 8.35 -11.09
CA LEU A 94 8.17 9.19 -11.50
C LEU A 94 8.91 8.57 -12.68
N ALA A 95 9.30 9.40 -13.65
CA ALA A 95 10.10 8.95 -14.79
C ALA A 95 11.50 8.44 -14.38
N SER A 96 12.01 8.89 -13.25
CA SER A 96 13.26 8.44 -12.64
C SER A 96 13.18 7.03 -12.02
N HIS A 97 11.97 6.51 -11.78
CA HIS A 97 11.81 5.17 -11.20
C HIS A 97 12.30 4.09 -12.16
N PRO A 98 13.17 3.15 -11.74
CA PRO A 98 13.78 2.15 -12.63
C PRO A 98 12.77 1.30 -13.42
N GLN A 99 11.57 1.12 -12.87
CA GLN A 99 10.51 0.31 -13.48
C GLN A 99 9.32 1.15 -13.97
N HIS A 100 9.49 2.46 -14.19
CA HIS A 100 8.42 3.35 -14.64
C HIS A 100 7.69 2.83 -15.87
N GLU A 101 8.42 2.44 -16.92
CA GLU A 101 7.84 1.93 -18.17
C GLU A 101 7.09 0.60 -17.97
N THR A 102 7.53 -0.25 -17.03
CA THR A 102 6.80 -1.47 -16.67
C THR A 102 5.51 -1.14 -15.95
N ALA A 103 5.56 -0.24 -14.98
CA ALA A 103 4.39 0.22 -14.25
C ALA A 103 3.35 0.86 -15.20
N LYS A 104 3.81 1.69 -16.14
CA LYS A 104 2.96 2.31 -17.16
C LYS A 104 2.23 1.28 -18.02
N ARG A 105 2.92 0.22 -18.45
CA ARG A 105 2.27 -0.89 -19.20
C ARG A 105 1.28 -1.69 -18.36
N GLN A 106 1.55 -1.87 -17.07
CA GLN A 106 0.71 -2.70 -16.20
C GLN A 106 -0.49 -1.96 -15.62
N PHE A 107 -0.31 -0.71 -15.23
CA PHE A 107 -1.34 0.07 -14.57
C PHE A 107 -2.15 0.94 -15.54
N GLY A 108 -1.56 1.31 -16.70
CA GLY A 108 -2.22 2.14 -17.70
C GLY A 108 -2.74 3.45 -17.11
N ASP A 109 -3.99 3.77 -17.41
CA ASP A 109 -4.64 5.01 -16.99
C ASP A 109 -5.16 4.99 -15.54
N TYR A 110 -4.97 3.88 -14.81
CA TYR A 110 -5.43 3.76 -13.42
C TYR A 110 -4.50 4.44 -12.41
N GLY A 111 -3.33 4.90 -12.86
CA GLY A 111 -2.32 5.53 -12.01
C GLY A 111 -1.52 4.55 -11.19
N TYR A 112 -0.61 5.07 -10.36
CA TYR A 112 0.45 4.29 -9.72
C TYR A 112 0.22 4.05 -8.22
N GLY A 113 -0.98 4.38 -7.71
CA GLY A 113 -1.37 4.18 -6.32
C GLY A 113 -0.82 5.23 -5.36
N GLY A 114 -1.01 5.01 -4.06
CA GLY A 114 -0.70 5.96 -2.99
C GLY A 114 0.53 5.62 -2.15
N MET A 115 1.40 4.70 -2.61
CA MET A 115 2.56 4.24 -1.84
C MET A 115 3.86 4.68 -2.48
N MET A 116 4.77 5.22 -1.67
CA MET A 116 6.13 5.58 -2.09
C MET A 116 7.13 5.26 -0.99
N ALA A 117 8.39 5.17 -1.35
CA ALA A 117 9.51 5.14 -0.40
C ALA A 117 10.47 6.27 -0.74
N PHE A 118 11.03 6.91 0.28
CA PHE A 118 12.04 7.95 0.11
C PHE A 118 12.99 7.96 1.30
N ALA A 119 14.14 8.58 1.14
CA ALA A 119 15.06 8.85 2.23
C ALA A 119 15.43 10.34 2.24
N VAL A 120 15.48 10.92 3.44
CA VAL A 120 16.11 12.22 3.65
C VAL A 120 17.60 12.04 3.88
N GLU A 121 18.40 13.02 3.46
CA GLU A 121 19.84 13.05 3.71
C GLU A 121 20.15 13.06 5.21
N GLY A 122 21.20 12.35 5.59
CA GLY A 122 21.66 12.28 6.96
C GLY A 122 21.60 10.87 7.56
N ASP A 123 21.91 10.81 8.84
CA ASP A 123 21.94 9.57 9.61
C ASP A 123 20.54 9.16 10.11
N LYS A 124 20.50 8.01 10.78
CA LYS A 124 19.27 7.46 11.36
C LYS A 124 18.60 8.44 12.35
N GLU A 125 19.37 9.20 13.10
CA GLU A 125 18.83 10.16 14.07
C GLU A 125 18.13 11.33 13.35
N THR A 126 18.74 11.84 12.28
CA THR A 126 18.16 12.86 11.41
C THR A 126 16.85 12.39 10.78
N GLN A 127 16.81 11.15 10.27
CA GLN A 127 15.62 10.55 9.67
C GLN A 127 14.49 10.36 10.71
N ASN A 128 14.83 9.89 11.92
CA ASN A 128 13.86 9.76 13.01
C ASN A 128 13.32 11.15 13.43
N ARG A 129 14.19 12.15 13.54
CA ARG A 129 13.78 13.52 13.85
C ARG A 129 12.88 14.10 12.78
N PHE A 130 13.15 13.83 11.51
CA PHE A 130 12.26 14.23 10.42
C PHE A 130 10.85 13.65 10.62
N VAL A 131 10.74 12.34 10.81
CA VAL A 131 9.44 11.68 11.02
C VAL A 131 8.71 12.21 12.26
N SER A 132 9.45 12.42 13.36
CA SER A 132 8.87 12.91 14.63
C SER A 132 8.36 14.36 14.57
N ASN A 133 8.85 15.17 13.63
CA ASN A 133 8.44 16.56 13.46
C ASN A 133 7.27 16.75 12.49
N LEU A 134 6.82 15.70 11.82
CA LEU A 134 5.66 15.77 10.94
C LEU A 134 4.39 16.03 11.76
N LYS A 135 3.57 16.98 11.32
CA LYS A 135 2.36 17.41 12.05
C LYS A 135 1.07 16.94 11.39
N VAL A 136 1.11 16.62 10.10
CA VAL A 136 -0.05 16.21 9.31
C VAL A 136 0.00 14.72 9.02
N ILE A 137 1.19 14.16 8.84
CA ILE A 137 1.40 12.75 8.53
C ILE A 137 1.64 11.99 9.84
N THR A 138 0.83 10.98 10.09
CA THR A 138 0.90 10.16 11.29
C THR A 138 1.98 9.07 11.17
N SER A 139 2.85 8.95 12.16
CA SER A 139 3.82 7.86 12.24
C SER A 139 3.13 6.57 12.71
N ALA A 140 2.68 5.76 11.77
CA ALA A 140 1.97 4.51 12.04
C ALA A 140 2.11 3.52 10.87
N VAL A 141 1.91 2.23 11.19
CA VAL A 141 1.99 1.13 10.22
C VAL A 141 0.59 0.76 9.74
N SER A 142 0.18 1.36 8.63
CA SER A 142 -0.97 0.94 7.83
C SER A 142 -0.86 1.59 6.46
N LEU A 143 -1.88 1.47 5.63
CA LEU A 143 -1.99 2.15 4.34
C LEU A 143 -3.44 2.14 3.84
N GLY A 144 -3.76 3.06 2.92
CA GLY A 144 -4.96 3.00 2.10
C GLY A 144 -6.24 3.49 2.74
N HIS A 145 -6.16 4.18 3.88
CA HIS A 145 -7.32 4.86 4.49
C HIS A 145 -7.20 6.39 4.42
N ASP A 146 -8.02 7.11 5.13
CA ASP A 146 -8.23 8.56 5.04
C ASP A 146 -7.10 9.41 5.62
N GLU A 147 -6.14 8.80 6.32
CA GLU A 147 -4.97 9.49 6.87
C GLU A 147 -3.71 9.23 6.04
N SER A 148 -2.82 10.24 5.97
CA SER A 148 -1.47 10.06 5.45
C SER A 148 -0.58 9.46 6.53
N LEU A 149 0.06 8.36 6.21
CA LEU A 149 0.90 7.61 7.14
C LEU A 149 2.34 7.54 6.66
N ILE A 150 3.26 7.47 7.61
CA ILE A 150 4.67 7.24 7.36
C ILE A 150 5.23 6.25 8.38
N VAL A 151 6.18 5.43 7.95
CA VAL A 151 6.96 4.57 8.84
C VAL A 151 8.42 4.61 8.44
N HIS A 152 9.30 4.81 9.43
CA HIS A 152 10.74 4.71 9.22
C HIS A 152 11.13 3.24 9.25
N VAL A 153 11.51 2.70 8.09
CA VAL A 153 11.89 1.29 7.97
C VAL A 153 13.37 1.05 8.28
N GLY A 154 14.22 2.05 8.06
CA GLY A 154 15.67 1.97 8.29
C GLY A 154 16.36 0.86 7.48
N PRO A 155 17.69 0.81 7.48
CA PRO A 155 18.43 -0.23 6.76
C PRO A 155 18.26 -1.64 7.36
N GLN A 156 17.78 -1.74 8.58
CA GLN A 156 17.53 -3.03 9.26
C GLN A 156 16.05 -3.40 9.30
N GLY A 157 15.15 -2.64 8.69
CA GLY A 157 13.71 -2.83 8.56
C GLY A 157 13.09 -3.94 9.41
N ARG A 158 11.85 -4.29 9.23
CA ARG A 158 11.23 -5.48 9.86
C ARG A 158 11.76 -6.80 9.25
N GLY A 159 13.06 -6.95 9.02
CA GLY A 159 13.60 -8.19 8.48
C GLY A 159 14.96 -8.08 7.80
N GLY A 160 15.60 -6.91 7.83
CA GLY A 160 16.91 -6.66 7.20
C GLY A 160 16.82 -6.75 5.67
N TRP A 161 17.48 -5.84 5.00
CA TRP A 161 17.66 -5.86 3.54
C TRP A 161 18.36 -7.13 3.04
N GLU A 162 19.05 -7.84 3.92
CA GLU A 162 19.73 -9.10 3.65
C GLU A 162 18.80 -10.23 3.17
N ARG A 163 17.48 -10.07 3.30
CA ARG A 163 16.48 -11.04 2.83
C ARG A 163 15.96 -10.80 1.42
N TYR A 164 16.31 -9.68 0.82
CA TYR A 164 15.89 -9.34 -0.54
C TYR A 164 17.15 -9.21 -1.39
N PRO A 165 17.41 -10.15 -2.31
CA PRO A 165 18.49 -10.00 -3.27
C PRO A 165 18.29 -8.73 -4.09
N GLU A 166 19.41 -8.03 -4.39
CA GLU A 166 19.47 -6.85 -5.24
C GLU A 166 18.85 -7.08 -6.62
#